data_939312e23b18d313e16d030449f87e86
#
_entry.id   939312e23b18d313e16d030449f87e86
#
_cell.length_a   1.000
_cell.length_b   1.000
_cell.length_c   1.000
_cell.angle_alpha   90.00
_cell.angle_beta   90.00
_cell.angle_gamma   90.00
#
_symmetry.space_group_name_H-M   'P 1'
#
loop_
_entity.id
_entity.type
_entity.pdbx_description
1 polymer ?
#
loop_
_entity_poly.entity_id
_entity_poly.type
_entity_poly.pdbx_seq_one_letter_code
_entity_poly.pdbx_strand_id
1 'polypeptide(L)'
;MSHPDVLKRGEEFLAEYPRTAPWWNYVSHATCFGMLMGSKALINLFYKPHVHNVEKLDFALEKARRENRALLTVMNHMSVVDDPGFFSLLPMRFLTDIDTVRWGFGAHNICFSTPALSWFFNLGKILGTKRPFQGSVDAAIRILSPDDTLDLEFSPWAKEVEKPSLIQEINNLGSMVPENLGLAVKTAKPSAEATNILMSKLPFIRTKTSWFHVFPEGFVLQLEEPENNSMRYFKWGISRLILESTRAPVVLPVYSYGFEKIVPEDSQSDGIKRWLPHNIGAEIHVTFGDAIADEKLENYRKEWRKLCAKYSDPKTPGDLSLELKHGKKAQNLRSQLAADLRDHVLAIREGLGKFAPEKAKFKDPAFWHDYTVTEGASDESVKFIGKNWAIKRLQKHLPEYEDEGH
;
A
#
# COMPACT_ATOMS: atom_id res chain seq x y z
N MET A 1 12.44 -7.32 -21.57
CA MET A 1 12.29 -5.95 -21.06
C MET A 1 13.30 -5.74 -19.95
N SER A 2 13.96 -4.59 -19.92
CA SER A 2 14.85 -4.24 -18.82
C SER A 2 14.03 -4.14 -17.51
N HIS A 3 14.68 -4.44 -16.40
CA HIS A 3 14.11 -4.26 -15.07
C HIS A 3 13.61 -2.81 -14.93
N PRO A 4 12.31 -2.59 -14.68
CA PRO A 4 11.79 -1.23 -14.61
C PRO A 4 12.33 -0.52 -13.38
N ASP A 5 12.88 0.66 -13.60
CA ASP A 5 13.44 1.49 -12.54
C ASP A 5 12.31 2.32 -11.90
N VAL A 6 11.53 1.68 -11.01
CA VAL A 6 10.47 2.33 -10.23
C VAL A 6 10.98 3.57 -9.48
N LEU A 7 12.29 3.61 -9.21
CA LEU A 7 12.88 4.64 -8.37
C LEU A 7 13.06 5.97 -9.10
N LYS A 8 13.29 5.89 -10.42
CA LYS A 8 13.53 7.07 -11.25
C LYS A 8 12.27 7.59 -11.93
N ARG A 9 11.29 6.71 -12.13
CA ARG A 9 10.19 6.96 -13.06
C ARG A 9 8.81 7.11 -12.41
N GLY A 10 8.66 6.76 -11.12
CA GLY A 10 7.41 6.94 -10.41
C GLY A 10 6.18 6.47 -11.19
N GLU A 11 5.42 7.43 -11.73
CA GLU A 11 4.21 7.17 -12.51
C GLU A 11 4.48 6.54 -13.87
N GLU A 12 5.61 6.84 -14.50
CA GLU A 12 6.01 6.23 -15.77
C GLU A 12 6.18 4.72 -15.63
N PHE A 13 6.54 4.25 -14.43
CA PHE A 13 6.58 2.83 -14.13
C PHE A 13 5.24 2.14 -14.38
N LEU A 14 4.12 2.74 -13.98
CA LEU A 14 2.79 2.19 -14.24
C LEU A 14 2.45 2.22 -15.74
N ALA A 15 2.91 3.24 -16.47
CA ALA A 15 2.69 3.35 -17.90
C ALA A 15 3.51 2.34 -18.71
N GLU A 16 4.69 1.98 -18.26
CA GLU A 16 5.56 1.01 -18.94
C GLU A 16 5.11 -0.46 -18.77
N TYR A 17 4.39 -0.76 -17.70
CA TYR A 17 3.84 -2.09 -17.52
C TYR A 17 2.57 -2.25 -18.35
N PRO A 18 2.38 -3.40 -19.00
CA PRO A 18 1.24 -3.64 -19.88
C PRO A 18 -0.06 -3.90 -19.10
N ARG A 19 -0.29 -3.16 -18.02
CA ARG A 19 -1.47 -3.29 -17.15
C ARG A 19 -2.79 -2.93 -17.85
N THR A 20 -2.70 -2.13 -18.90
CA THR A 20 -3.85 -1.81 -19.77
C THR A 20 -4.16 -2.91 -20.77
N ALA A 21 -3.21 -3.85 -21.01
CA ALA A 21 -3.42 -4.90 -21.96
C ALA A 21 -4.33 -6.00 -21.40
N PRO A 22 -5.34 -6.48 -22.14
CA PRO A 22 -6.25 -7.54 -21.68
C PRO A 22 -5.50 -8.80 -21.25
N TRP A 23 -4.45 -9.19 -21.97
CA TRP A 23 -3.64 -10.35 -21.63
C TRP A 23 -3.00 -10.25 -20.25
N TRP A 24 -2.56 -9.03 -19.85
CA TRP A 24 -1.98 -8.82 -18.53
C TRP A 24 -3.01 -9.11 -17.43
N ASN A 25 -4.26 -8.66 -17.59
CA ASN A 25 -5.32 -8.91 -16.63
C ASN A 25 -5.57 -10.41 -16.45
N TYR A 26 -5.61 -11.18 -17.53
CA TYR A 26 -5.77 -12.64 -17.46
C TYR A 26 -4.61 -13.33 -16.76
N VAL A 27 -3.38 -12.98 -17.12
CA VAL A 27 -2.18 -13.58 -16.52
C VAL A 27 -2.03 -13.15 -15.07
N SER A 28 -2.32 -11.89 -14.74
CA SER A 28 -2.35 -11.40 -13.36
C SER A 28 -3.39 -12.14 -12.53
N HIS A 29 -4.60 -12.35 -13.07
CA HIS A 29 -5.63 -13.12 -12.38
C HIS A 29 -5.17 -14.56 -12.10
N ALA A 30 -4.64 -15.24 -13.10
CA ALA A 30 -4.15 -16.61 -12.94
C ALA A 30 -3.01 -16.68 -11.91
N THR A 31 -2.09 -15.71 -11.94
CA THR A 31 -0.97 -15.62 -10.98
C THR A 31 -1.47 -15.39 -9.56
N CYS A 32 -2.34 -14.40 -9.35
CA CYS A 32 -2.92 -14.11 -8.04
C CYS A 32 -3.73 -15.31 -7.53
N PHE A 33 -4.61 -15.86 -8.35
CA PHE A 33 -5.44 -16.99 -7.96
C PHE A 33 -4.60 -18.22 -7.61
N GLY A 34 -3.62 -18.57 -8.46
CA GLY A 34 -2.73 -19.71 -8.21
C GLY A 34 -1.92 -19.55 -6.92
N MET A 35 -1.35 -18.35 -6.69
CA MET A 35 -0.62 -18.04 -5.47
C MET A 35 -1.50 -18.14 -4.23
N LEU A 36 -2.68 -17.53 -4.26
CA LEU A 36 -3.59 -17.51 -3.11
C LEU A 36 -4.15 -18.90 -2.82
N MET A 37 -4.46 -19.69 -3.85
CA MET A 37 -4.91 -21.08 -3.68
C MET A 37 -3.80 -21.98 -3.13
N GLY A 38 -2.57 -21.85 -3.64
CA GLY A 38 -1.41 -22.55 -3.09
C GLY A 38 -1.15 -22.20 -1.63
N SER A 39 -1.17 -20.91 -1.29
CA SER A 39 -1.01 -20.44 0.10
C SER A 39 -2.15 -20.96 0.98
N LYS A 40 -3.40 -20.91 0.50
CA LYS A 40 -4.57 -21.44 1.21
C LYS A 40 -4.44 -22.93 1.50
N ALA A 41 -4.03 -23.72 0.51
CA ALA A 41 -3.81 -25.15 0.68
C ALA A 41 -2.72 -25.43 1.72
N LEU A 42 -1.57 -24.73 1.65
CA LEU A 42 -0.46 -24.89 2.61
C LEU A 42 -0.89 -24.49 4.03
N ILE A 43 -1.56 -23.35 4.18
CA ILE A 43 -1.97 -22.89 5.51
C ILE A 43 -3.00 -23.83 6.12
N ASN A 44 -3.99 -24.27 5.37
CA ASN A 44 -5.00 -25.20 5.90
C ASN A 44 -4.44 -26.61 6.16
N LEU A 45 -3.38 -27.03 5.45
CA LEU A 45 -2.73 -28.31 5.67
C LEU A 45 -1.86 -28.32 6.93
N PHE A 46 -1.13 -27.23 7.18
CA PHE A 46 -0.11 -27.19 8.22
C PHE A 46 -0.49 -26.38 9.46
N TYR A 47 -1.51 -25.51 9.39
CA TYR A 47 -1.87 -24.57 10.45
C TYR A 47 -3.37 -24.55 10.72
N LYS A 48 -3.77 -23.87 11.79
CA LYS A 48 -5.18 -23.68 12.19
C LYS A 48 -5.57 -22.22 11.98
N PRO A 49 -6.09 -21.84 10.79
CA PRO A 49 -6.48 -20.48 10.50
C PRO A 49 -7.84 -20.11 11.11
N HIS A 50 -7.92 -18.89 11.65
CA HIS A 50 -9.12 -18.30 12.20
C HIS A 50 -9.31 -16.89 11.64
N VAL A 51 -10.48 -16.63 11.06
CA VAL A 51 -10.84 -15.30 10.56
C VAL A 51 -12.05 -14.80 11.34
N HIS A 52 -11.91 -13.64 11.97
CA HIS A 52 -12.93 -13.04 12.81
C HIS A 52 -13.50 -11.78 12.18
N ASN A 53 -14.83 -11.61 12.28
CA ASN A 53 -15.55 -10.44 11.80
C ASN A 53 -15.39 -10.18 10.29
N VAL A 54 -15.38 -11.24 9.48
CA VAL A 54 -15.21 -11.12 8.02
C VAL A 54 -16.35 -10.34 7.37
N GLU A 55 -17.51 -10.30 7.98
CA GLU A 55 -18.68 -9.49 7.59
C GLU A 55 -18.37 -7.99 7.55
N LYS A 56 -17.43 -7.51 8.35
CA LYS A 56 -16.97 -6.11 8.31
C LYS A 56 -16.23 -5.80 7.01
N LEU A 57 -15.49 -6.78 6.47
CA LEU A 57 -14.86 -6.65 5.16
C LEU A 57 -15.92 -6.62 4.05
N ASP A 58 -16.92 -7.50 4.10
CA ASP A 58 -18.03 -7.49 3.13
C ASP A 58 -18.72 -6.12 3.13
N PHE A 59 -19.07 -5.62 4.31
CA PHE A 59 -19.72 -4.31 4.47
C PHE A 59 -18.84 -3.15 3.95
N ALA A 60 -17.55 -3.18 4.24
CA ALA A 60 -16.62 -2.15 3.77
C ALA A 60 -16.45 -2.16 2.24
N LEU A 61 -16.39 -3.35 1.62
CA LEU A 61 -16.35 -3.49 0.16
C LEU A 61 -17.65 -3.05 -0.49
N GLU A 62 -18.79 -3.41 0.07
CA GLU A 62 -20.09 -2.99 -0.44
C GLU A 62 -20.24 -1.46 -0.36
N LYS A 63 -19.88 -0.87 0.79
CA LYS A 63 -19.84 0.59 0.95
C LYS A 63 -18.94 1.24 -0.10
N ALA A 64 -17.74 0.74 -0.29
CA ALA A 64 -16.77 1.27 -1.25
C ALA A 64 -17.34 1.22 -2.69
N ARG A 65 -17.99 0.12 -3.08
CA ARG A 65 -18.64 -0.03 -4.38
C ARG A 65 -19.81 0.93 -4.56
N ARG A 66 -20.70 0.99 -3.60
CA ARG A 66 -21.89 1.86 -3.64
C ARG A 66 -21.52 3.33 -3.74
N GLU A 67 -20.45 3.75 -3.07
CA GLU A 67 -20.03 5.14 -3.00
C GLU A 67 -18.96 5.49 -4.05
N ASN A 68 -18.62 4.59 -4.96
CA ASN A 68 -17.53 4.72 -5.92
C ASN A 68 -16.23 5.18 -5.25
N ARG A 69 -15.82 4.45 -4.23
CA ARG A 69 -14.61 4.68 -3.45
C ARG A 69 -13.74 3.44 -3.49
N ALA A 70 -12.45 3.59 -3.24
CA ALA A 70 -11.56 2.45 -3.03
C ALA A 70 -11.67 1.92 -1.59
N LEU A 71 -11.26 0.67 -1.39
CA LEU A 71 -11.03 0.10 -0.06
C LEU A 71 -9.54 0.15 0.28
N LEU A 72 -9.20 0.62 1.47
CA LEU A 72 -7.85 0.60 2.03
C LEU A 72 -7.86 -0.22 3.32
N THR A 73 -7.22 -1.39 3.32
CA THR A 73 -7.01 -2.17 4.54
C THR A 73 -5.64 -1.89 5.14
N VAL A 74 -5.60 -1.72 6.45
CA VAL A 74 -4.41 -1.33 7.21
C VAL A 74 -4.14 -2.38 8.28
N MET A 75 -3.00 -3.07 8.23
CA MET A 75 -2.69 -4.20 9.11
C MET A 75 -1.28 -4.08 9.71
N ASN A 76 -1.08 -4.66 10.89
CA ASN A 76 0.25 -4.87 11.48
C ASN A 76 1.08 -5.85 10.66
N HIS A 77 2.41 -5.84 10.83
CA HIS A 77 3.34 -6.64 10.01
C HIS A 77 4.26 -7.50 10.86
N MET A 78 3.96 -8.79 10.92
CA MET A 78 4.66 -9.74 11.79
C MET A 78 5.48 -10.77 11.02
N SER A 79 5.21 -10.97 9.74
CA SER A 79 5.89 -11.99 8.94
C SER A 79 5.99 -11.60 7.47
N VAL A 80 7.00 -12.08 6.79
CA VAL A 80 7.14 -11.92 5.33
C VAL A 80 6.04 -12.64 4.56
N VAL A 81 5.31 -13.54 5.20
CA VAL A 81 4.17 -14.27 4.61
C VAL A 81 2.82 -13.69 5.00
N ASP A 82 2.78 -12.55 5.72
CA ASP A 82 1.52 -11.91 6.11
C ASP A 82 0.60 -11.65 4.91
N ASP A 83 1.15 -11.09 3.83
CA ASP A 83 0.34 -10.68 2.69
C ASP A 83 -0.30 -11.86 1.96
N PRO A 84 0.45 -12.84 1.43
CA PRO A 84 -0.20 -14.00 0.79
C PRO A 84 -1.00 -14.83 1.80
N GLY A 85 -0.57 -14.89 3.06
CA GLY A 85 -1.25 -15.58 4.13
C GLY A 85 -2.62 -14.98 4.43
N PHE A 86 -2.68 -13.70 4.72
CA PHE A 86 -3.92 -12.97 5.02
C PHE A 86 -4.98 -13.19 3.94
N PHE A 87 -4.62 -12.93 2.67
CA PHE A 87 -5.58 -13.08 1.57
C PHE A 87 -6.01 -14.53 1.35
N SER A 88 -5.10 -15.48 1.54
CA SER A 88 -5.42 -16.91 1.39
C SER A 88 -6.44 -17.40 2.42
N LEU A 89 -6.55 -16.76 3.59
CA LEU A 89 -7.53 -17.12 4.62
C LEU A 89 -8.94 -16.66 4.27
N LEU A 90 -9.09 -15.68 3.40
CA LEU A 90 -10.39 -15.12 3.06
C LEU A 90 -11.28 -16.15 2.33
N PRO A 91 -12.62 -16.01 2.44
CA PRO A 91 -13.56 -16.78 1.66
C PRO A 91 -13.31 -16.68 0.15
N MET A 92 -13.62 -17.76 -0.58
CA MET A 92 -13.35 -17.88 -2.03
C MET A 92 -13.89 -16.71 -2.85
N ARG A 93 -15.03 -16.13 -2.46
CA ARG A 93 -15.63 -14.99 -3.17
C ARG A 93 -14.69 -13.76 -3.31
N PHE A 94 -13.70 -13.62 -2.42
CA PHE A 94 -12.69 -12.56 -2.52
C PHE A 94 -11.51 -12.94 -3.42
N LEU A 95 -11.34 -14.21 -3.75
CA LEU A 95 -10.18 -14.72 -4.50
C LEU A 95 -10.49 -14.95 -5.98
N THR A 96 -11.76 -15.10 -6.33
CA THR A 96 -12.21 -15.43 -7.69
C THR A 96 -12.36 -14.22 -8.60
N ASP A 97 -12.41 -13.02 -8.06
CA ASP A 97 -12.55 -11.77 -8.82
C ASP A 97 -11.24 -10.95 -8.73
N ILE A 98 -10.57 -10.78 -9.87
CA ILE A 98 -9.28 -10.04 -9.93
C ILE A 98 -9.41 -8.60 -9.42
N ASP A 99 -10.57 -7.98 -9.57
CA ASP A 99 -10.78 -6.61 -9.12
C ASP A 99 -10.89 -6.51 -7.60
N THR A 100 -11.31 -7.60 -6.94
CA THR A 100 -11.30 -7.73 -5.47
C THR A 100 -9.97 -8.21 -4.92
N VAL A 101 -9.04 -8.69 -5.76
CA VAL A 101 -7.68 -8.98 -5.31
C VAL A 101 -6.95 -7.65 -5.10
N ARG A 102 -6.42 -7.51 -3.90
CA ARG A 102 -5.75 -6.28 -3.45
C ARG A 102 -4.54 -5.90 -4.29
N TRP A 103 -4.27 -4.61 -4.35
CA TRP A 103 -2.93 -4.07 -4.58
C TRP A 103 -2.18 -3.97 -3.26
N GLY A 104 -0.86 -3.98 -3.30
CA GLY A 104 -0.04 -3.86 -2.10
C GLY A 104 1.35 -3.30 -2.38
N PHE A 105 2.10 -3.05 -1.31
CA PHE A 105 3.49 -2.66 -1.39
C PHE A 105 4.41 -3.84 -1.08
N GLY A 106 5.55 -3.88 -1.77
CA GLY A 106 6.63 -4.81 -1.48
C GLY A 106 7.99 -4.11 -1.46
N ALA A 107 8.91 -4.58 -0.64
CA ALA A 107 10.25 -4.02 -0.59
C ALA A 107 10.96 -4.23 -1.94
N HIS A 108 11.39 -3.13 -2.58
CA HIS A 108 11.97 -3.18 -3.92
C HIS A 108 13.20 -4.10 -4.01
N ASN A 109 14.07 -4.02 -3.02
CA ASN A 109 15.28 -4.85 -2.95
C ASN A 109 15.02 -6.35 -2.77
N ILE A 110 13.80 -6.73 -2.41
CA ILE A 110 13.39 -8.14 -2.22
C ILE A 110 12.53 -8.57 -3.41
N CYS A 111 11.42 -7.90 -3.62
CA CYS A 111 10.40 -8.28 -4.60
C CYS A 111 10.82 -7.99 -6.04
N PHE A 112 11.72 -7.01 -6.25
CA PHE A 112 12.11 -6.53 -7.56
C PHE A 112 13.63 -6.65 -7.80
N SER A 113 14.28 -7.59 -7.11
CA SER A 113 15.74 -7.80 -7.19
C SER A 113 16.20 -8.45 -8.51
N THR A 114 15.31 -9.14 -9.21
CA THR A 114 15.56 -9.77 -10.50
C THR A 114 14.42 -9.53 -11.48
N PRO A 115 14.63 -9.62 -12.80
CA PRO A 115 13.56 -9.47 -13.80
C PRO A 115 12.40 -10.46 -13.58
N ALA A 116 12.71 -11.71 -13.26
CA ALA A 116 11.69 -12.74 -13.03
C ALA A 116 10.81 -12.41 -11.82
N LEU A 117 11.42 -12.00 -10.69
CA LEU A 117 10.69 -11.56 -9.51
C LEU A 117 9.89 -10.29 -9.80
N SER A 118 10.44 -9.35 -10.56
CA SER A 118 9.74 -8.12 -10.94
C SER A 118 8.46 -8.42 -11.73
N TRP A 119 8.52 -9.35 -12.68
CA TRP A 119 7.32 -9.80 -13.39
C TRP A 119 6.32 -10.50 -12.47
N PHE A 120 6.79 -11.42 -11.64
CA PHE A 120 5.94 -12.17 -10.72
C PHE A 120 5.20 -11.24 -9.74
N PHE A 121 5.91 -10.35 -9.06
CA PHE A 121 5.30 -9.43 -8.11
C PHE A 121 4.43 -8.37 -8.79
N ASN A 122 4.78 -7.95 -9.99
CA ASN A 122 3.94 -7.05 -10.77
C ASN A 122 2.60 -7.70 -11.15
N LEU A 123 2.65 -8.93 -11.66
CA LEU A 123 1.44 -9.72 -11.93
C LEU A 123 0.63 -9.96 -10.64
N GLY A 124 1.31 -10.05 -9.49
CA GLY A 124 0.70 -10.13 -8.16
C GLY A 124 0.13 -8.81 -7.63
N LYS A 125 0.09 -7.75 -8.46
CA LYS A 125 -0.40 -6.41 -8.07
C LYS A 125 0.40 -5.78 -6.92
N ILE A 126 1.71 -6.00 -6.87
CA ILE A 126 2.62 -5.42 -5.89
C ILE A 126 3.38 -4.25 -6.50
N LEU A 127 3.43 -3.14 -5.79
CA LEU A 127 4.23 -1.96 -6.11
C LEU A 127 5.52 -1.98 -5.28
N GLY A 128 6.66 -1.87 -5.95
CA GLY A 128 7.96 -1.85 -5.27
C GLY A 128 8.18 -0.54 -4.52
N THR A 129 8.54 -0.61 -3.24
CA THR A 129 8.88 0.57 -2.44
C THR A 129 10.34 0.62 -2.08
N LYS A 130 10.95 1.81 -2.18
CA LYS A 130 12.31 2.09 -1.71
C LYS A 130 12.37 3.53 -1.22
N ARG A 131 12.94 3.76 -0.04
CA ARG A 131 13.18 5.11 0.47
C ARG A 131 14.38 5.76 -0.23
N PRO A 132 14.39 7.06 -0.42
CA PRO A 132 13.35 8.06 -0.12
C PRO A 132 12.28 8.23 -1.22
N PHE A 133 12.28 7.36 -2.22
CA PHE A 133 11.47 7.51 -3.43
C PHE A 133 9.98 7.29 -3.17
N GLN A 134 9.14 8.22 -3.63
CA GLN A 134 7.70 8.26 -3.38
C GLN A 134 6.85 7.77 -4.57
N GLY A 135 7.46 7.45 -5.71
CA GLY A 135 6.71 7.09 -6.94
C GLY A 135 5.71 5.96 -6.76
N SER A 136 6.03 4.95 -5.94
CA SER A 136 5.08 3.86 -5.65
C SER A 136 3.90 4.32 -4.80
N VAL A 137 4.10 5.33 -3.93
CA VAL A 137 3.01 5.93 -3.15
C VAL A 137 2.12 6.75 -4.07
N ASP A 138 2.70 7.50 -5.02
CA ASP A 138 1.94 8.26 -6.03
C ASP A 138 1.12 7.31 -6.92
N ALA A 139 1.71 6.19 -7.32
CA ALA A 139 0.99 5.13 -8.04
C ALA A 139 -0.18 4.54 -7.22
N ALA A 140 0.01 4.31 -5.93
CA ALA A 140 -1.04 3.81 -5.04
C ALA A 140 -2.17 4.84 -4.85
N ILE A 141 -1.85 6.13 -4.74
CA ILE A 141 -2.84 7.21 -4.69
C ILE A 141 -3.74 7.17 -5.93
N ARG A 142 -3.16 6.95 -7.12
CA ARG A 142 -3.92 6.83 -8.36
C ARG A 142 -4.80 5.59 -8.38
N ILE A 143 -4.29 4.46 -7.92
CA ILE A 143 -5.08 3.22 -7.80
C ILE A 143 -6.28 3.41 -6.88
N LEU A 144 -6.11 4.19 -5.81
CA LEU A 144 -7.17 4.50 -4.86
C LEU A 144 -8.16 5.57 -5.36
N SER A 145 -7.78 6.33 -6.39
CA SER A 145 -8.63 7.39 -6.95
C SER A 145 -9.59 6.82 -7.98
N PRO A 146 -10.88 7.20 -7.97
CA PRO A 146 -11.85 6.78 -8.99
C PRO A 146 -11.48 7.26 -10.40
N ASP A 147 -11.66 6.40 -11.42
CA ASP A 147 -11.27 6.72 -12.80
C ASP A 147 -12.14 7.80 -13.46
N ASP A 148 -13.42 7.81 -13.12
CA ASP A 148 -14.45 8.68 -13.66
C ASP A 148 -14.50 10.05 -12.98
N THR A 149 -13.80 10.20 -11.88
CA THR A 149 -13.66 11.46 -11.18
C THR A 149 -12.27 12.02 -11.45
N LEU A 150 -12.17 12.95 -12.38
CA LEU A 150 -11.08 13.93 -12.47
C LEU A 150 -11.23 14.99 -11.38
N ASP A 151 -11.99 14.67 -10.33
CA ASP A 151 -12.15 15.54 -9.18
C ASP A 151 -10.85 15.50 -8.37
N LEU A 152 -9.88 16.26 -8.87
CA LEU A 152 -8.60 16.51 -8.26
C LEU A 152 -8.73 17.44 -7.04
N GLU A 153 -9.92 17.55 -6.45
CA GLU A 153 -10.22 18.47 -5.34
C GLU A 153 -9.20 18.39 -4.18
N PHE A 154 -8.57 17.24 -4.05
CA PHE A 154 -7.57 16.98 -3.01
C PHE A 154 -6.12 17.01 -3.51
N SER A 155 -5.92 17.18 -4.79
CA SER A 155 -4.58 17.35 -5.36
C SER A 155 -4.15 18.81 -5.24
N PRO A 156 -2.89 19.11 -4.93
CA PRO A 156 -2.39 20.48 -4.82
C PRO A 156 -2.59 21.30 -6.10
N TRP A 157 -2.67 20.62 -7.23
CA TRP A 157 -2.83 21.16 -8.58
C TRP A 157 -4.28 21.27 -9.06
N ALA A 158 -5.24 20.83 -8.26
CA ALA A 158 -6.65 20.76 -8.70
C ALA A 158 -7.37 22.10 -8.89
N LYS A 159 -6.74 23.20 -8.52
CA LYS A 159 -7.44 24.49 -8.45
C LYS A 159 -7.66 25.20 -9.78
N GLU A 160 -6.95 24.85 -10.85
CA GLU A 160 -6.94 25.67 -12.08
C GLU A 160 -7.10 24.89 -13.38
N VAL A 161 -7.24 23.59 -13.35
CA VAL A 161 -7.61 22.86 -14.55
C VAL A 161 -9.11 22.99 -14.71
N GLU A 162 -9.56 23.88 -15.59
CA GLU A 162 -10.94 23.87 -16.08
C GLU A 162 -11.29 22.42 -16.42
N LYS A 163 -12.38 21.90 -15.84
CA LYS A 163 -12.87 20.56 -16.16
C LYS A 163 -12.99 20.47 -17.68
N PRO A 164 -12.22 19.62 -18.36
CA PRO A 164 -12.35 19.51 -19.79
C PRO A 164 -13.82 19.21 -20.09
N SER A 165 -14.41 19.94 -21.00
CA SER A 165 -15.78 19.67 -21.39
C SER A 165 -15.87 18.24 -21.91
N LEU A 166 -17.01 17.58 -21.74
CA LEU A 166 -17.24 16.21 -22.24
C LEU A 166 -16.80 16.06 -23.72
N ILE A 167 -16.92 17.14 -24.50
CA ILE A 167 -16.47 17.23 -25.88
C ILE A 167 -14.93 17.18 -26.00
N GLN A 168 -14.21 17.82 -25.09
CA GLN A 168 -12.74 17.76 -25.06
C GLN A 168 -12.24 16.38 -24.60
N GLU A 169 -12.97 15.71 -23.71
CA GLU A 169 -12.67 14.32 -23.33
C GLU A 169 -12.90 13.35 -24.48
N ILE A 170 -14.01 13.50 -25.21
CA ILE A 170 -14.31 12.67 -26.40
C ILE A 170 -13.27 12.92 -27.50
N ASN A 171 -12.85 14.15 -27.72
CA ASN A 171 -11.83 14.50 -28.71
C ASN A 171 -10.45 13.94 -28.31
N ASN A 172 -10.13 13.93 -27.02
CA ASN A 172 -8.90 13.35 -26.49
C ASN A 172 -8.91 11.81 -26.57
N LEU A 173 -10.07 11.15 -26.37
CA LEU A 173 -10.22 9.72 -26.60
C LEU A 173 -10.13 9.37 -28.09
N GLY A 174 -10.69 10.20 -28.99
CA GLY A 174 -10.61 10.01 -30.44
C GLY A 174 -9.18 10.06 -30.99
N SER A 175 -8.29 10.83 -30.35
CA SER A 175 -6.88 10.90 -30.73
C SER A 175 -6.04 9.65 -30.33
N MET A 176 -6.59 8.76 -29.52
CA MET A 176 -5.95 7.51 -29.10
C MET A 176 -6.39 6.31 -29.96
N VAL A 177 -7.29 6.49 -30.91
CA VAL A 177 -7.71 5.42 -31.83
C VAL A 177 -6.67 5.30 -32.96
N PRO A 178 -6.08 4.12 -33.21
CA PRO A 178 -5.13 3.95 -34.31
C PRO A 178 -5.73 4.34 -35.66
N GLU A 179 -4.96 5.02 -36.50
CA GLU A 179 -5.38 5.53 -37.82
C GLU A 179 -5.99 4.49 -38.78
N ASN A 180 -5.75 3.22 -38.52
CA ASN A 180 -6.18 2.08 -39.36
C ASN A 180 -7.67 1.71 -39.17
N LEU A 181 -8.43 2.37 -38.30
CA LEU A 181 -9.87 2.12 -38.12
C LEU A 181 -10.78 3.01 -38.93
N GLY A 182 -10.27 3.79 -39.87
CA GLY A 182 -11.04 4.49 -40.91
C GLY A 182 -11.93 5.64 -40.45
N LEU A 183 -11.84 6.06 -39.20
CA LEU A 183 -12.52 7.24 -38.67
C LEU A 183 -11.54 8.42 -38.65
N ALA A 184 -11.46 9.16 -39.75
CA ALA A 184 -10.65 10.37 -39.87
C ALA A 184 -11.22 11.49 -38.98
N VAL A 185 -10.85 11.54 -37.73
CA VAL A 185 -10.99 12.73 -36.90
C VAL A 185 -9.69 13.53 -37.02
N LYS A 186 -9.74 14.67 -37.66
CA LYS A 186 -8.61 15.62 -37.72
C LYS A 186 -8.34 16.13 -36.31
N THR A 187 -7.33 15.56 -35.66
CA THR A 187 -6.91 15.97 -34.32
C THR A 187 -5.77 16.98 -34.41
N ALA A 188 -5.94 18.12 -33.74
CA ALA A 188 -4.81 18.99 -33.41
C ALA A 188 -3.83 18.24 -32.53
N LYS A 189 -2.51 18.39 -32.77
CA LYS A 189 -1.48 17.80 -31.93
C LYS A 189 -1.69 18.28 -30.48
N PRO A 190 -1.78 17.36 -29.51
CA PRO A 190 -1.95 17.78 -28.12
C PRO A 190 -0.75 18.62 -27.69
N SER A 191 -1.01 19.67 -26.91
CA SER A 191 0.07 20.45 -26.28
C SER A 191 0.86 19.58 -25.29
N ALA A 192 2.10 19.95 -25.00
CA ALA A 192 2.91 19.24 -24.01
C ALA A 192 2.21 19.13 -22.63
N GLU A 193 1.37 20.12 -22.29
CA GLU A 193 0.54 20.10 -21.08
C GLU A 193 -0.59 19.06 -21.15
N ALA A 194 -1.25 18.92 -22.30
CA ALA A 194 -2.27 17.88 -22.49
C ALA A 194 -1.65 16.47 -22.42
N THR A 195 -0.41 16.31 -22.88
CA THR A 195 0.33 15.05 -22.76
C THR A 195 0.67 14.73 -21.29
N ASN A 196 1.05 15.73 -20.50
CA ASN A 196 1.31 15.54 -19.07
C ASN A 196 0.04 15.19 -18.28
N ILE A 197 -1.09 15.79 -18.60
CA ILE A 197 -2.39 15.47 -18.01
C ILE A 197 -2.86 14.07 -18.41
N LEU A 198 -2.62 13.64 -19.64
CA LEU A 198 -2.89 12.27 -20.11
C LEU A 198 -1.99 11.22 -19.44
N MET A 199 -0.71 11.55 -19.24
CA MET A 199 0.23 10.70 -18.49
C MET A 199 -0.12 10.59 -17.01
N SER A 200 -0.92 11.52 -16.49
CA SER A 200 -1.42 11.49 -15.12
C SER A 200 -2.59 10.53 -14.90
N LYS A 201 -3.19 9.98 -15.95
CA LYS A 201 -4.29 9.01 -15.84
C LYS A 201 -3.78 7.64 -15.41
N LEU A 202 -4.64 6.87 -14.75
CA LEU A 202 -4.34 5.46 -14.42
C LEU A 202 -3.98 4.71 -15.70
N PRO A 203 -2.89 3.95 -15.72
CA PRO A 203 -2.43 3.20 -16.88
C PRO A 203 -3.25 1.91 -17.11
N PHE A 204 -4.40 1.77 -16.48
CA PHE A 204 -5.32 0.65 -16.64
C PHE A 204 -6.76 1.12 -16.42
N ILE A 205 -7.69 0.47 -17.11
CA ILE A 205 -9.11 0.73 -16.92
C ILE A 205 -9.56 0.02 -15.65
N ARG A 206 -10.11 0.78 -14.70
CA ARG A 206 -10.74 0.25 -13.52
C ARG A 206 -12.23 0.04 -13.77
N THR A 207 -12.66 -1.20 -13.75
CA THR A 207 -14.07 -1.57 -13.93
C THR A 207 -14.83 -1.68 -12.63
N LYS A 208 -14.13 -1.86 -11.52
CA LYS A 208 -14.69 -2.02 -10.18
C LYS A 208 -13.84 -1.31 -9.14
N THR A 209 -14.36 -1.26 -7.91
CA THR A 209 -13.66 -0.69 -6.76
C THR A 209 -12.30 -1.36 -6.55
N SER A 210 -11.25 -0.55 -6.49
CA SER A 210 -9.90 -1.03 -6.16
C SER A 210 -9.78 -1.29 -4.67
N TRP A 211 -9.05 -2.34 -4.33
CA TRP A 211 -8.66 -2.64 -2.96
C TRP A 211 -7.15 -2.52 -2.82
N PHE A 212 -6.69 -1.73 -1.86
CA PHE A 212 -5.28 -1.59 -1.52
C PHE A 212 -5.03 -2.08 -0.09
N HIS A 213 -4.00 -2.90 0.11
CA HIS A 213 -3.62 -3.41 1.43
C HIS A 213 -2.24 -2.90 1.80
N VAL A 214 -2.07 -2.44 3.05
CA VAL A 214 -0.81 -1.88 3.51
C VAL A 214 -0.42 -2.36 4.90
N PHE A 215 0.89 -2.48 5.09
CA PHE A 215 1.57 -2.67 6.37
C PHE A 215 2.34 -1.39 6.71
N PRO A 216 1.72 -0.41 7.41
CA PRO A 216 2.33 0.91 7.56
C PRO A 216 3.55 0.94 8.47
N GLU A 217 3.81 -0.11 9.23
CA GLU A 217 5.04 -0.28 10.01
C GLU A 217 6.29 -0.26 9.10
N GLY A 218 6.14 -0.81 7.89
CA GLY A 218 7.16 -0.83 6.85
C GLY A 218 8.35 -1.77 7.12
N PHE A 219 8.27 -2.56 8.17
CA PHE A 219 9.18 -3.66 8.50
C PHE A 219 8.40 -4.76 9.22
N VAL A 220 8.84 -6.00 9.07
CA VAL A 220 8.39 -7.12 9.89
C VAL A 220 8.92 -6.92 11.32
N LEU A 221 8.06 -7.06 12.31
CA LEU A 221 8.42 -6.94 13.72
C LEU A 221 8.07 -8.22 14.47
N GLN A 222 9.08 -8.87 15.02
CA GLN A 222 8.92 -10.01 15.93
C GLN A 222 9.69 -9.72 17.22
N LEU A 223 8.99 -9.71 18.35
CA LEU A 223 9.54 -9.46 19.67
C LEU A 223 9.38 -10.70 20.55
N GLU A 224 10.29 -10.85 21.55
CA GLU A 224 10.11 -11.84 22.61
C GLU A 224 8.97 -11.43 23.57
N GLU A 225 8.43 -12.41 24.28
CA GLU A 225 7.46 -12.16 25.34
C GLU A 225 8.05 -11.26 26.44
N PRO A 226 7.25 -10.40 27.04
CA PRO A 226 5.78 -10.22 26.89
C PRO A 226 5.38 -9.26 25.77
N GLU A 227 6.33 -8.71 25.02
CA GLU A 227 6.10 -7.69 24.00
C GLU A 227 5.74 -8.27 22.62
N ASN A 228 5.71 -9.59 22.52
CA ASN A 228 5.30 -10.28 21.31
C ASN A 228 3.92 -9.76 20.86
N ASN A 229 3.73 -9.65 19.57
CA ASN A 229 2.51 -9.09 18.98
C ASN A 229 2.27 -7.58 19.19
N SER A 230 3.27 -6.84 19.67
CA SER A 230 3.23 -5.38 19.67
C SER A 230 3.54 -4.80 18.29
N MET A 231 3.16 -3.56 18.06
CA MET A 231 3.33 -2.87 16.78
C MET A 231 4.31 -1.71 16.91
N ARG A 232 5.01 -1.41 15.82
CA ARG A 232 5.75 -0.16 15.66
C ARG A 232 4.80 1.02 15.41
N TYR A 233 5.36 2.23 15.40
CA TYR A 233 4.64 3.39 14.86
C TYR A 233 4.34 3.19 13.36
N PHE A 234 3.26 3.77 12.89
CA PHE A 234 2.93 3.77 11.48
C PHE A 234 3.62 4.94 10.75
N LYS A 235 4.24 4.61 9.63
CA LYS A 235 4.90 5.62 8.79
C LYS A 235 3.88 6.51 8.10
N TRP A 236 4.14 7.80 8.09
CA TRP A 236 3.24 8.81 7.55
C TRP A 236 2.91 8.65 6.03
N GLY A 237 3.64 7.81 5.29
CA GLY A 237 3.32 7.50 3.90
C GLY A 237 1.91 6.95 3.69
N ILE A 238 1.35 6.23 4.68
CA ILE A 238 -0.05 5.76 4.64
C ILE A 238 -1.04 6.93 4.59
N SER A 239 -0.73 8.04 5.24
CA SER A 239 -1.59 9.21 5.31
C SER A 239 -1.77 9.86 3.93
N ARG A 240 -0.76 9.81 3.06
CA ARG A 240 -0.85 10.31 1.69
C ARG A 240 -1.93 9.58 0.90
N LEU A 241 -2.06 8.26 1.08
CA LEU A 241 -3.07 7.45 0.41
C LEU A 241 -4.50 7.91 0.72
N ILE A 242 -4.71 8.51 1.89
CA ILE A 242 -6.01 9.00 2.34
C ILE A 242 -6.19 10.48 1.98
N LEU A 243 -5.15 11.29 2.20
CA LEU A 243 -5.23 12.75 2.03
C LEU A 243 -5.23 13.16 0.56
N GLU A 244 -4.47 12.47 -0.29
CA GLU A 244 -4.17 12.87 -1.65
C GLU A 244 -4.98 12.12 -2.72
N SER A 245 -5.71 11.04 -2.37
CA SER A 245 -6.65 10.40 -3.29
C SER A 245 -7.85 11.32 -3.60
N THR A 246 -8.41 11.22 -4.79
CA THR A 246 -9.52 12.10 -5.24
C THR A 246 -10.77 11.96 -4.39
N ARG A 247 -11.05 10.74 -3.88
CA ARG A 247 -12.06 10.46 -2.86
C ARG A 247 -11.41 9.72 -1.69
N ALA A 248 -11.86 10.01 -0.47
CA ALA A 248 -11.39 9.27 0.69
C ALA A 248 -11.67 7.77 0.49
N PRO A 249 -10.68 6.87 0.57
CA PRO A 249 -10.97 5.44 0.57
C PRO A 249 -11.79 5.06 1.81
N VAL A 250 -12.55 3.98 1.73
CA VAL A 250 -13.08 3.32 2.93
C VAL A 250 -11.90 2.66 3.62
N VAL A 251 -11.60 3.05 4.86
CA VAL A 251 -10.43 2.55 5.61
C VAL A 251 -10.86 1.51 6.62
N LEU A 252 -10.32 0.28 6.49
CA LEU A 252 -10.66 -0.84 7.35
C LEU A 252 -9.40 -1.32 8.10
N PRO A 253 -9.33 -1.15 9.42
CA PRO A 253 -8.24 -1.67 10.22
C PRO A 253 -8.37 -3.18 10.40
N VAL A 254 -7.23 -3.86 10.39
CA VAL A 254 -7.11 -5.31 10.55
C VAL A 254 -5.96 -5.58 11.51
N TYR A 255 -6.12 -6.56 12.38
CA TYR A 255 -5.06 -7.05 13.24
C TYR A 255 -4.86 -8.55 13.03
N SER A 256 -3.60 -8.98 12.93
CA SER A 256 -3.24 -10.39 12.78
C SER A 256 -2.19 -10.81 13.79
N TYR A 257 -2.16 -12.11 14.11
CA TYR A 257 -1.10 -12.77 14.87
C TYR A 257 -1.05 -14.25 14.51
N GLY A 258 0.11 -14.85 14.74
CA GLY A 258 0.38 -16.25 14.43
C GLY A 258 1.15 -16.45 13.12
N PHE A 259 1.18 -15.48 12.20
CA PHE A 259 1.99 -15.57 10.97
C PHE A 259 3.49 -15.60 11.27
N GLU A 260 3.94 -14.98 12.37
CA GLU A 260 5.32 -15.02 12.84
C GLU A 260 5.78 -16.44 13.13
N LYS A 261 4.86 -17.35 13.44
CA LYS A 261 5.14 -18.77 13.70
C LYS A 261 5.42 -19.55 12.42
N ILE A 262 4.87 -19.10 11.29
CA ILE A 262 5.11 -19.74 9.97
C ILE A 262 6.55 -19.53 9.53
N VAL A 263 7.04 -18.27 9.60
CA VAL A 263 8.41 -17.90 9.25
C VAL A 263 8.98 -17.03 10.37
N PRO A 264 9.51 -17.67 11.43
CA PRO A 264 10.15 -16.94 12.53
C PRO A 264 11.48 -16.31 12.08
N GLU A 265 11.78 -15.13 12.59
CA GLU A 265 13.02 -14.39 12.29
C GLU A 265 14.27 -14.99 12.95
N ASP A 266 14.09 -15.87 13.96
CA ASP A 266 15.17 -16.59 14.66
C ASP A 266 15.71 -17.79 13.86
N SER A 267 15.00 -18.19 12.81
CA SER A 267 15.47 -19.31 12.00
C SER A 267 16.85 -18.99 11.41
N GLN A 268 17.88 -19.64 11.93
CA GLN A 268 19.26 -19.50 11.45
C GLN A 268 19.48 -20.10 10.06
N SER A 269 18.44 -20.68 9.47
CA SER A 269 18.51 -21.32 8.18
C SER A 269 18.54 -20.28 7.06
N ASP A 270 19.66 -20.21 6.34
CA ASP A 270 19.76 -19.47 5.09
C ASP A 270 19.17 -20.27 3.92
N GLY A 271 18.66 -19.54 2.93
CA GLY A 271 18.16 -20.11 1.67
C GLY A 271 16.78 -20.76 1.78
N ILE A 272 16.57 -21.85 1.04
CA ILE A 272 15.25 -22.52 0.87
C ILE A 272 14.67 -23.04 2.20
N LYS A 273 15.52 -23.46 3.12
CA LYS A 273 15.09 -24.01 4.43
C LYS A 273 14.29 -22.99 5.27
N ARG A 274 14.53 -21.70 5.10
CA ARG A 274 13.77 -20.62 5.75
C ARG A 274 12.28 -20.62 5.39
N TRP A 275 11.98 -21.08 4.19
CA TRP A 275 10.61 -21.09 3.66
C TRP A 275 9.84 -22.38 3.95
N LEU A 276 10.49 -23.33 4.60
CA LEU A 276 9.78 -24.54 5.06
C LEU A 276 8.83 -24.18 6.19
N PRO A 277 7.67 -24.86 6.30
CA PRO A 277 6.72 -24.62 7.38
C PRO A 277 7.35 -24.87 8.75
N HIS A 278 7.35 -23.86 9.61
CA HIS A 278 7.75 -23.97 11.02
C HIS A 278 6.50 -24.05 11.90
N ASN A 279 6.64 -24.53 13.12
CA ASN A 279 5.57 -24.57 14.12
C ASN A 279 4.24 -25.12 13.58
N ILE A 280 4.28 -26.26 12.89
CA ILE A 280 3.11 -26.94 12.34
C ILE A 280 2.03 -27.11 13.41
N GLY A 281 0.77 -26.83 13.08
CA GLY A 281 -0.35 -26.87 14.01
C GLY A 281 -0.59 -25.58 14.79
N ALA A 282 0.26 -24.55 14.59
CA ALA A 282 0.05 -23.25 15.22
C ALA A 282 -1.25 -22.58 14.72
N GLU A 283 -1.87 -21.83 15.61
CA GLU A 283 -3.05 -21.02 15.28
C GLU A 283 -2.64 -19.70 14.64
N ILE A 284 -3.37 -19.32 13.61
CA ILE A 284 -3.21 -18.06 12.89
C ILE A 284 -4.53 -17.31 12.95
N HIS A 285 -4.50 -16.07 13.38
CA HIS A 285 -5.71 -15.28 13.56
C HIS A 285 -5.65 -13.98 12.77
N VAL A 286 -6.76 -13.66 12.14
CA VAL A 286 -7.00 -12.37 11.48
C VAL A 286 -8.32 -11.82 12.00
N THR A 287 -8.32 -10.58 12.46
CA THR A 287 -9.51 -9.92 13.00
C THR A 287 -9.75 -8.58 12.30
N PHE A 288 -10.93 -8.41 11.73
CA PHE A 288 -11.34 -7.14 11.12
C PHE A 288 -11.96 -6.23 12.19
N GLY A 289 -11.53 -4.96 12.20
CA GLY A 289 -12.14 -3.90 12.99
C GLY A 289 -13.29 -3.22 12.25
N ASP A 290 -13.87 -2.20 12.86
CA ASP A 290 -14.86 -1.35 12.21
C ASP A 290 -14.19 -0.39 11.24
N ALA A 291 -14.84 -0.12 10.10
CA ALA A 291 -14.36 0.89 9.17
C ALA A 291 -14.29 2.26 9.87
N ILE A 292 -13.21 2.98 9.62
CA ILE A 292 -13.02 4.31 10.23
C ILE A 292 -14.11 5.26 9.74
N ALA A 293 -14.66 6.03 10.67
CA ALA A 293 -15.75 6.97 10.37
C ALA A 293 -15.32 7.99 9.30
N ASP A 294 -16.16 8.17 8.28
CA ASP A 294 -15.89 9.08 7.17
C ASP A 294 -15.68 10.52 7.65
N GLU A 295 -16.43 10.96 8.66
CA GLU A 295 -16.29 12.29 9.25
C GLU A 295 -14.87 12.52 9.80
N LYS A 296 -14.29 11.51 10.46
CA LYS A 296 -12.92 11.60 10.99
C LYS A 296 -11.90 11.78 9.86
N LEU A 297 -12.00 10.98 8.81
CA LEU A 297 -11.11 11.08 7.65
C LEU A 297 -11.30 12.41 6.92
N GLU A 298 -12.54 12.86 6.77
CA GLU A 298 -12.87 14.11 6.09
C GLU A 298 -12.33 15.34 6.86
N ASN A 299 -12.28 15.30 8.18
CA ASN A 299 -11.66 16.36 8.99
C ASN A 299 -10.17 16.51 8.67
N TYR A 300 -9.43 15.39 8.56
CA TYR A 300 -8.02 15.43 8.12
C TYR A 300 -7.89 15.96 6.69
N ARG A 301 -8.76 15.54 5.79
CA ARG A 301 -8.76 15.99 4.39
C ARG A 301 -9.08 17.48 4.24
N LYS A 302 -9.98 18.02 5.06
CA LYS A 302 -10.26 19.47 5.11
C LYS A 302 -9.00 20.26 5.50
N GLU A 303 -8.26 19.80 6.51
CA GLU A 303 -7.01 20.45 6.89
C GLU A 303 -5.95 20.33 5.79
N TRP A 304 -5.85 19.18 5.13
CA TRP A 304 -4.96 18.99 3.98
C TRP A 304 -5.31 19.94 2.83
N ARG A 305 -6.59 20.08 2.47
CA ARG A 305 -7.05 21.06 1.46
C ARG A 305 -6.66 22.49 1.80
N LYS A 306 -6.77 22.88 3.07
CA LYS A 306 -6.33 24.21 3.52
C LYS A 306 -4.81 24.42 3.28
N LEU A 307 -4.02 23.39 3.56
CA LEU A 307 -2.58 23.44 3.30
C LEU A 307 -2.29 23.52 1.80
N CYS A 308 -2.96 22.70 0.99
CA CYS A 308 -2.85 22.76 -0.47
C CYS A 308 -3.24 24.14 -0.99
N ALA A 309 -4.38 24.68 -0.53
CA ALA A 309 -4.84 26.01 -0.94
C ALA A 309 -3.80 27.11 -0.62
N LYS A 310 -3.03 26.93 0.44
CA LYS A 310 -2.05 27.93 0.85
C LYS A 310 -0.69 27.79 0.19
N TYR A 311 -0.25 26.55 -0.07
CA TYR A 311 1.13 26.25 -0.41
C TYR A 311 1.32 25.62 -1.80
N SER A 312 0.26 25.42 -2.59
CA SER A 312 0.40 24.97 -3.98
C SER A 312 1.13 26.01 -4.81
N ASP A 313 2.03 25.54 -5.68
CA ASP A 313 2.71 26.39 -6.64
C ASP A 313 1.96 26.35 -7.98
N PRO A 314 1.39 27.48 -8.44
CA PRO A 314 0.68 27.54 -9.71
C PRO A 314 1.57 27.21 -10.93
N LYS A 315 2.90 27.37 -10.78
CA LYS A 315 3.87 27.11 -11.86
C LYS A 315 4.17 25.63 -12.06
N THR A 316 3.93 24.80 -11.03
CA THR A 316 4.18 23.36 -11.05
C THR A 316 2.94 22.60 -10.57
N PRO A 317 1.83 22.66 -11.30
CA PRO A 317 0.54 22.13 -10.84
C PRO A 317 0.52 20.60 -10.68
N GLY A 318 1.54 19.89 -11.17
CA GLY A 318 1.67 18.43 -11.01
C GLY A 318 2.49 18.01 -9.79
N ASP A 319 3.13 18.96 -9.09
CA ASP A 319 4.07 18.64 -8.02
C ASP A 319 3.61 19.20 -6.67
N LEU A 320 3.80 18.41 -5.61
CA LEU A 320 3.70 18.94 -4.25
C LEU A 320 4.83 19.96 -4.03
N SER A 321 4.49 21.17 -3.58
CA SER A 321 5.48 22.15 -3.16
C SER A 321 6.36 21.63 -2.03
N LEU A 322 7.52 22.24 -1.80
CA LEU A 322 8.41 21.87 -0.69
C LEU A 322 7.71 21.96 0.65
N GLU A 323 6.84 22.96 0.86
CA GLU A 323 6.05 23.09 2.09
C GLU A 323 5.03 21.96 2.27
N LEU A 324 4.43 21.46 1.18
CA LEU A 324 3.51 20.32 1.24
C LEU A 324 4.27 18.99 1.42
N LYS A 325 5.50 18.89 0.91
CA LYS A 325 6.35 17.70 1.10
C LYS A 325 6.97 17.67 2.51
N HIS A 326 7.61 18.76 2.93
CA HIS A 326 8.51 18.81 4.08
C HIS A 326 8.13 19.85 5.15
N GLY A 327 7.13 20.70 4.89
CA GLY A 327 6.69 21.70 5.84
C GLY A 327 6.12 21.08 7.12
N LYS A 328 6.48 21.65 8.27
CA LYS A 328 6.13 21.11 9.60
C LYS A 328 4.63 20.86 9.78
N LYS A 329 3.75 21.72 9.22
CA LYS A 329 2.29 21.54 9.32
C LYS A 329 1.82 20.31 8.54
N ALA A 330 2.35 20.10 7.34
CA ALA A 330 2.03 18.95 6.51
C ALA A 330 2.56 17.65 7.13
N GLN A 331 3.78 17.67 7.68
CA GLN A 331 4.34 16.53 8.40
C GLN A 331 3.50 16.18 9.64
N ASN A 332 3.16 17.18 10.47
CA ASN A 332 2.35 16.95 11.67
C ASN A 332 0.98 16.34 11.32
N LEU A 333 0.29 16.88 10.31
CA LEU A 333 -1.00 16.37 9.89
C LEU A 333 -0.91 14.90 9.45
N ARG A 334 0.11 14.56 8.65
CA ARG A 334 0.33 13.17 8.20
C ARG A 334 0.69 12.24 9.35
N SER A 335 1.52 12.70 10.27
CA SER A 335 1.91 11.91 11.45
C SER A 335 0.75 11.67 12.39
N GLN A 336 -0.10 12.67 12.61
CA GLN A 336 -1.32 12.52 13.43
C GLN A 336 -2.28 11.50 12.82
N LEU A 337 -2.54 11.58 11.51
CA LEU A 337 -3.39 10.61 10.84
C LEU A 337 -2.80 9.20 10.91
N ALA A 338 -1.48 9.04 10.71
CA ALA A 338 -0.82 7.74 10.82
C ALA A 338 -0.92 7.16 12.24
N ALA A 339 -0.77 8.00 13.28
CA ALA A 339 -0.95 7.60 14.67
C ALA A 339 -2.39 7.16 14.97
N ASP A 340 -3.38 7.91 14.49
CA ASP A 340 -4.79 7.55 14.61
C ASP A 340 -5.13 6.21 13.94
N LEU A 341 -4.57 5.95 12.74
CA LEU A 341 -4.75 4.66 12.05
C LEU A 341 -4.17 3.51 12.89
N ARG A 342 -2.99 3.74 13.47
CA ARG A 342 -2.35 2.76 14.34
C ARG A 342 -3.20 2.46 15.58
N ASP A 343 -3.76 3.49 16.18
CA ASP A 343 -4.61 3.34 17.37
C ASP A 343 -5.89 2.53 17.07
N HIS A 344 -6.45 2.64 15.86
CA HIS A 344 -7.56 1.78 15.43
C HIS A 344 -7.13 0.29 15.32
N VAL A 345 -5.94 0.00 14.82
CA VAL A 345 -5.42 -1.38 14.78
C VAL A 345 -5.09 -1.88 16.19
N LEU A 346 -4.51 -1.01 17.04
CA LEU A 346 -4.21 -1.32 18.45
C LEU A 346 -5.48 -1.67 19.23
N ALA A 347 -6.57 -0.93 19.00
CA ALA A 347 -7.84 -1.20 19.68
C ALA A 347 -8.38 -2.61 19.38
N ILE A 348 -8.16 -3.14 18.16
CA ILE A 348 -8.51 -4.53 17.85
C ILE A 348 -7.65 -5.49 18.68
N ARG A 349 -6.32 -5.27 18.72
CA ARG A 349 -5.39 -6.07 19.52
C ARG A 349 -5.77 -6.10 20.99
N GLU A 350 -6.03 -4.94 21.57
CA GLU A 350 -6.40 -4.81 22.98
C GLU A 350 -7.78 -5.44 23.28
N GLY A 351 -8.71 -5.29 22.35
CA GLY A 351 -10.05 -5.89 22.45
C GLY A 351 -10.05 -7.43 22.45
N LEU A 352 -8.98 -8.07 21.99
CA LEU A 352 -8.83 -9.52 22.10
C LEU A 352 -8.60 -10.01 23.54
N GLY A 353 -8.11 -9.15 24.45
CA GLY A 353 -7.85 -9.48 25.84
C GLY A 353 -6.79 -10.58 26.06
N LYS A 354 -5.98 -10.88 25.04
CA LYS A 354 -4.99 -11.98 25.07
C LYS A 354 -3.56 -11.51 25.32
N PHE A 355 -3.27 -10.25 25.04
CA PHE A 355 -1.92 -9.70 25.07
C PHE A 355 -1.77 -8.69 26.19
N ALA A 356 -0.56 -8.59 26.74
CA ALA A 356 -0.24 -7.50 27.66
C ALA A 356 -0.48 -6.12 26.99
N PRO A 357 -0.87 -5.09 27.76
CA PRO A 357 -0.99 -3.73 27.23
C PRO A 357 0.31 -3.30 26.57
N GLU A 358 0.19 -2.67 25.42
CA GLU A 358 1.35 -2.24 24.66
C GLU A 358 2.07 -1.07 25.37
N LYS A 359 3.40 -1.09 25.39
CA LYS A 359 4.19 -0.01 25.98
C LYS A 359 4.03 1.28 25.14
N ALA A 360 3.77 2.40 25.81
CA ALA A 360 3.56 3.70 25.14
C ALA A 360 4.73 4.12 24.23
N LYS A 361 5.96 3.74 24.60
CA LYS A 361 7.17 4.04 23.81
C LYS A 361 7.16 3.43 22.42
N PHE A 362 6.36 2.39 22.15
CA PHE A 362 6.27 1.77 20.82
C PHE A 362 5.57 2.66 19.77
N LYS A 363 4.85 3.68 20.21
CA LYS A 363 4.27 4.70 19.35
C LYS A 363 5.26 5.78 18.94
N ASP A 364 6.40 5.90 19.64
CA ASP A 364 7.41 6.93 19.41
C ASP A 364 8.40 6.49 18.31
N PRO A 365 8.49 7.20 17.18
CA PRO A 365 9.51 6.95 16.17
C PRO A 365 10.94 6.94 16.72
N ALA A 366 11.26 7.82 17.69
CA ALA A 366 12.61 7.93 18.27
C ALA A 366 13.04 6.62 18.96
N PHE A 367 12.10 5.89 19.59
CA PHE A 367 12.40 4.59 20.20
C PHE A 367 12.92 3.56 19.19
N TRP A 368 12.43 3.64 17.94
CA TRP A 368 12.78 2.70 16.88
C TRP A 368 13.97 3.13 16.03
N HIS A 369 14.50 4.33 16.24
CA HIS A 369 15.58 4.88 15.42
C HIS A 369 16.81 3.96 15.49
N ASP A 370 17.29 3.64 16.68
CA ASP A 370 18.49 2.82 16.86
C ASP A 370 18.30 1.41 16.28
N TYR A 371 17.11 0.84 16.41
CA TYR A 371 16.81 -0.45 15.80
C TYR A 371 16.90 -0.39 14.27
N THR A 372 16.39 0.66 13.65
CA THR A 372 16.41 0.77 12.18
C THR A 372 17.80 1.06 11.62
N VAL A 373 18.66 1.72 12.36
CA VAL A 373 20.03 2.07 11.97
C VAL A 373 21.02 0.98 12.37
N THR A 374 20.94 0.48 13.60
CA THR A 374 21.95 -0.40 14.20
C THR A 374 21.54 -1.87 14.27
N GLU A 375 20.31 -2.21 13.84
CA GLU A 375 19.69 -3.54 14.02
C GLU A 375 19.55 -3.94 15.50
N GLY A 376 19.69 -2.99 16.40
CA GLY A 376 19.57 -3.20 17.86
C GLY A 376 18.30 -2.59 18.42
N ALA A 377 17.92 -3.01 19.61
CA ALA A 377 16.88 -2.35 20.38
C ALA A 377 17.45 -1.10 21.06
N SER A 378 16.70 0.02 21.04
CA SER A 378 17.04 1.21 21.81
C SER A 378 16.84 1.03 23.32
N ASP A 379 16.28 -0.09 23.75
CA ASP A 379 15.97 -0.41 25.12
C ASP A 379 16.20 -1.90 25.37
N GLU A 380 17.10 -2.22 26.31
CA GLU A 380 17.46 -3.59 26.68
C GLU A 380 16.28 -4.43 27.19
N SER A 381 15.21 -3.78 27.66
CA SER A 381 13.99 -4.47 28.08
C SER A 381 13.14 -4.99 26.93
N VAL A 382 13.45 -4.62 25.68
CA VAL A 382 12.74 -5.05 24.48
C VAL A 382 13.66 -5.91 23.64
N LYS A 383 13.38 -7.19 23.58
CA LYS A 383 14.18 -8.16 22.85
C LYS A 383 13.53 -8.53 21.54
N PHE A 384 14.33 -8.54 20.48
CA PHE A 384 13.91 -8.94 19.14
C PHE A 384 14.19 -10.42 18.91
N ILE A 385 13.26 -11.09 18.26
CA ILE A 385 13.49 -12.46 17.78
C ILE A 385 14.33 -12.37 16.51
N GLY A 386 15.55 -12.88 16.58
CA GLY A 386 16.50 -12.92 15.48
C GLY A 386 16.98 -11.54 15.02
N LYS A 387 17.72 -11.55 13.93
CA LYS A 387 18.11 -10.32 13.23
C LYS A 387 17.16 -10.12 12.07
N ASN A 388 16.49 -8.97 12.03
CA ASN A 388 15.59 -8.65 10.93
C ASN A 388 16.33 -8.65 9.58
N TRP A 389 16.18 -9.72 8.82
CA TRP A 389 16.90 -9.93 7.57
C TRP A 389 16.56 -8.89 6.50
N ALA A 390 15.37 -8.27 6.55
CA ALA A 390 14.99 -7.20 5.63
C ALA A 390 15.84 -5.96 5.87
N ILE A 391 16.16 -5.63 7.12
CA ILE A 391 17.08 -4.54 7.47
C ILE A 391 18.50 -4.88 7.02
N LYS A 392 18.99 -6.09 7.27
CA LYS A 392 20.30 -6.55 6.81
C LYS A 392 20.45 -6.45 5.28
N ARG A 393 19.44 -6.84 4.52
CA ARG A 393 19.46 -6.71 3.07
C ARG A 393 19.42 -5.26 2.61
N LEU A 394 18.64 -4.43 3.28
CA LEU A 394 18.62 -2.97 3.02
C LEU A 394 20.00 -2.37 3.20
N GLN A 395 20.67 -2.64 4.31
CA GLN A 395 22.02 -2.16 4.60
C GLN A 395 23.05 -2.68 3.57
N LYS A 396 22.97 -3.95 3.18
CA LYS A 396 23.87 -4.54 2.19
C LYS A 396 23.73 -3.91 0.80
N HIS A 397 22.53 -3.47 0.42
CA HIS A 397 22.24 -2.89 -0.90
C HIS A 397 22.19 -1.36 -0.91
N LEU A 398 22.26 -0.72 0.24
CA LEU A 398 22.23 0.74 0.41
C LEU A 398 23.33 1.20 1.37
N PRO A 399 24.61 0.90 1.10
CA PRO A 399 25.70 1.26 2.03
C PRO A 399 25.91 2.76 2.21
N GLU A 400 25.26 3.62 1.42
CA GLU A 400 25.51 5.06 1.37
C GLU A 400 24.30 5.95 1.72
N TYR A 401 23.18 5.35 2.13
CA TYR A 401 22.04 6.16 2.60
C TYR A 401 22.12 6.30 4.13
N GLU A 402 23.08 7.10 4.59
CA GLU A 402 22.94 7.76 5.87
C GLU A 402 21.70 8.67 5.81
N ASP A 403 20.95 8.64 6.90
CA ASP A 403 19.75 9.43 7.13
C ASP A 403 19.95 10.92 6.76
N GLU A 404 19.63 11.31 5.55
CA GLU A 404 19.33 12.71 5.30
C GLU A 404 17.86 12.98 5.64
N GLY A 405 17.65 13.33 6.88
CA GLY A 405 16.53 14.15 7.29
C GLY A 405 15.25 13.45 7.74
N HIS A 406 15.07 13.53 8.98
CA HIS A 406 13.86 13.54 9.78
C HIS A 406 12.63 14.22 9.15
#